data_1173c21c64de15685a98f8587d050245
#
_entry.id   1173c21c64de15685a98f8587d050245
#
_cell.length_a   1.000
_cell.length_b   1.000
_cell.length_c   1.000
_cell.angle_alpha   90.00
_cell.angle_beta   90.00
_cell.angle_gamma   90.00
#
_symmetry.space_group_name_H-M   'P 1'
#
loop_
_entity.id
_entity.type
_entity.pdbx_description
1 polymer ?
#
loop_
_entity_poly.entity_id
_entity_poly.type
_entity_poly.pdbx_seq_one_letter_code
_entity_poly.pdbx_strand_id
1 'polypeptide(L)'
;MQHSHRWSGITEEILSKATLSLSDVQTAFLTRPDLITPSTILLGHSLENDLLSMKIRHPLVIDTAILFPHAKGRPSKPSLKFLTGKWLGREIQNKGGEGHDSEEDARACLDLLTRKCIEGESAKISRPKYDLRPDSSFCKCDRPRIRRDDGRHGDHL
;
A
#
# COMPACT_ATOMS: atom_id res chain seq x y z
N MET A 1 -3.48 23.61 -2.24
CA MET A 1 -2.62 22.59 -1.62
C MET A 1 -2.69 22.56 -0.07
N GLN A 2 -3.79 22.96 0.58
CA GLN A 2 -3.86 23.10 2.06
C GLN A 2 -4.41 21.88 2.82
N HIS A 3 -4.82 20.80 2.17
CA HIS A 3 -5.46 19.68 2.87
C HIS A 3 -4.54 18.56 3.36
N SER A 4 -3.26 18.50 2.93
CA SER A 4 -2.33 17.44 3.31
C SER A 4 -1.76 17.57 4.72
N HIS A 5 -1.55 18.79 5.22
CA HIS A 5 -0.92 19.03 6.51
C HIS A 5 -1.68 18.41 7.70
N ARG A 6 -2.99 18.41 7.64
CA ARG A 6 -3.84 17.95 8.75
C ARG A 6 -3.66 16.44 9.05
N TRP A 7 -3.33 15.65 8.05
CA TRP A 7 -3.25 14.20 8.17
C TRP A 7 -1.81 13.70 8.25
N SER A 8 -0.91 14.29 7.48
CA SER A 8 0.49 13.83 7.40
C SER A 8 1.40 14.46 8.47
N GLY A 9 0.99 15.56 9.09
CA GLY A 9 1.87 16.32 9.98
C GLY A 9 3.05 17.01 9.28
N ILE A 10 3.16 16.90 7.94
CA ILE A 10 4.26 17.48 7.18
C ILE A 10 4.03 18.99 7.06
N THR A 11 4.96 19.79 7.61
CA THR A 11 4.99 21.24 7.49
C THR A 11 5.84 21.66 6.30
N GLU A 12 5.68 22.91 5.85
CA GLU A 12 6.51 23.49 4.78
C GLU A 12 8.00 23.49 5.16
N GLU A 13 8.29 23.69 6.44
CA GLU A 13 9.66 23.64 6.96
C GLU A 13 10.26 22.23 6.85
N ILE A 14 9.50 21.17 7.14
CA ILE A 14 9.96 19.79 6.96
C ILE A 14 10.15 19.49 5.48
N LEU A 15 9.23 19.94 4.64
CA LEU A 15 9.28 19.72 3.20
C LEU A 15 10.46 20.43 2.55
N SER A 16 10.82 21.63 3.00
CA SER A 16 11.97 22.38 2.49
C SER A 16 13.32 21.70 2.76
N LYS A 17 13.37 20.82 3.76
CA LYS A 17 14.56 20.02 4.12
C LYS A 17 14.61 18.67 3.39
N ALA A 18 13.55 18.32 2.65
CA ALA A 18 13.50 17.06 1.91
C ALA A 18 14.48 17.10 0.73
N THR A 19 15.39 16.16 0.70
CA THR A 19 16.43 16.04 -0.35
C THR A 19 16.12 14.96 -1.37
N LEU A 20 15.24 14.02 -1.04
CA LEU A 20 14.86 12.91 -1.92
C LEU A 20 13.67 13.28 -2.80
N SER A 21 13.81 13.02 -4.08
CA SER A 21 12.71 13.11 -5.03
C SER A 21 11.81 11.87 -4.97
N LEU A 22 10.62 11.94 -5.57
CA LEU A 22 9.77 10.76 -5.73
C LEU A 22 10.47 9.63 -6.50
N SER A 23 11.29 9.98 -7.49
CA SER A 23 12.08 9.00 -8.25
C SER A 23 13.10 8.28 -7.38
N ASP A 24 13.74 8.98 -6.45
CA ASP A 24 14.69 8.37 -5.52
C ASP A 24 13.99 7.37 -4.59
N VAL A 25 12.82 7.75 -4.07
CA VAL A 25 11.98 6.87 -3.24
C VAL A 25 11.54 5.64 -4.03
N GLN A 26 11.05 5.82 -5.26
CA GLN A 26 10.65 4.70 -6.12
C GLN A 26 11.82 3.77 -6.41
N THR A 27 12.99 4.32 -6.71
CA THR A 27 14.21 3.55 -6.95
C THR A 27 14.58 2.73 -5.72
N ALA A 28 14.60 3.35 -4.54
CA ALA A 28 14.89 2.64 -3.29
C ALA A 28 13.90 1.50 -3.04
N PHE A 29 12.62 1.71 -3.28
CA PHE A 29 11.57 0.67 -3.13
C PHE A 29 11.75 -0.51 -4.10
N LEU A 30 12.11 -0.24 -5.35
CA LEU A 30 12.15 -1.24 -6.42
C LEU A 30 13.49 -1.96 -6.54
N THR A 31 14.58 -1.36 -6.04
CA THR A 31 15.94 -1.91 -6.20
C THR A 31 16.52 -2.53 -4.93
N ARG A 32 15.90 -2.29 -3.79
CA ARG A 32 16.35 -2.86 -2.51
C ARG A 32 15.55 -4.11 -2.16
N PRO A 33 16.10 -5.31 -2.39
CA PRO A 33 15.41 -6.58 -2.12
C PRO A 33 15.21 -6.84 -0.62
N ASP A 34 15.92 -6.12 0.24
CA ASP A 34 15.73 -6.12 1.70
C ASP A 34 14.50 -5.35 2.14
N LEU A 35 13.93 -4.48 1.30
CA LEU A 35 12.69 -3.76 1.58
C LEU A 35 11.47 -4.45 0.98
N ILE A 36 11.40 -4.51 -0.34
CA ILE A 36 10.24 -5.04 -1.06
C ILE A 36 10.70 -5.89 -2.24
N THR A 37 10.11 -7.08 -2.36
CA THR A 37 10.25 -7.97 -3.50
C THR A 37 8.88 -8.21 -4.15
N PRO A 38 8.78 -8.74 -5.36
CA PRO A 38 7.49 -9.09 -5.96
C PRO A 38 6.64 -10.07 -5.14
N SER A 39 7.27 -10.84 -4.23
CA SER A 39 6.61 -11.78 -3.32
C SER A 39 6.28 -11.19 -1.93
N THR A 40 6.70 -9.97 -1.65
CA THR A 40 6.38 -9.28 -0.39
C THR A 40 4.90 -8.92 -0.36
N ILE A 41 4.22 -9.18 0.75
CA ILE A 41 2.84 -8.73 0.96
C ILE A 41 2.87 -7.34 1.59
N LEU A 42 2.27 -6.36 0.93
CA LEU A 42 2.06 -5.03 1.50
C LEU A 42 0.77 -5.00 2.31
N LEU A 43 0.87 -4.59 3.56
CA LEU A 43 -0.27 -4.45 4.46
C LEU A 43 -0.47 -2.98 4.83
N GLY A 44 -1.71 -2.50 4.75
CA GLY A 44 -2.03 -1.13 5.15
C GLY A 44 -3.53 -0.87 5.28
N HIS A 45 -3.90 0.40 5.32
CA HIS A 45 -5.28 0.87 5.39
C HIS A 45 -5.57 1.90 4.31
N SER A 46 -6.48 1.59 3.39
CA SER A 46 -6.71 2.38 2.16
C SER A 46 -5.42 2.56 1.34
N LEU A 47 -4.62 1.50 1.26
CA LEU A 47 -3.26 1.48 0.71
C LEU A 47 -3.20 1.87 -0.77
N GLU A 48 -4.34 1.84 -1.47
CA GLU A 48 -4.43 2.35 -2.84
C GLU A 48 -4.00 3.82 -2.96
N ASN A 49 -4.26 4.64 -1.94
CA ASN A 49 -3.88 6.06 -1.96
C ASN A 49 -2.34 6.22 -1.88
N ASP A 50 -1.70 5.42 -1.03
CA ASP A 50 -0.26 5.43 -0.85
C ASP A 50 0.45 4.94 -2.12
N LEU A 51 -0.02 3.84 -2.69
CA LEU A 51 0.52 3.29 -3.93
C LEU A 51 0.34 4.25 -5.11
N LEU A 52 -0.81 4.92 -5.21
CA LEU A 52 -1.05 5.96 -6.23
C LEU A 52 -0.12 7.16 -6.04
N SER A 53 0.05 7.62 -4.80
CA SER A 53 0.93 8.76 -4.49
C SER A 53 2.39 8.46 -4.84
N MET A 54 2.82 7.24 -4.56
CA MET A 54 4.16 6.76 -4.93
C MET A 54 4.27 6.35 -6.39
N LYS A 55 3.16 6.29 -7.15
CA LYS A 55 3.09 5.78 -8.53
C LYS A 55 3.68 4.37 -8.66
N ILE A 56 3.47 3.53 -7.67
CA ILE A 56 3.94 2.15 -7.61
C ILE A 56 2.75 1.21 -7.76
N ARG A 57 2.94 0.10 -8.47
CA ARG A 57 2.00 -1.03 -8.52
C ARG A 57 2.62 -2.23 -7.82
N HIS A 58 1.85 -2.87 -6.95
CA HIS A 58 2.27 -4.07 -6.26
C HIS A 58 1.18 -5.14 -6.31
N PRO A 59 1.48 -6.41 -6.64
CA PRO A 59 0.46 -7.44 -6.86
C PRO A 59 -0.13 -7.99 -5.56
N LEU A 60 0.65 -8.01 -4.48
CA LEU A 60 0.26 -8.63 -3.22
C LEU A 60 -0.03 -7.56 -2.17
N VAL A 61 -1.31 -7.22 -2.02
CA VAL A 61 -1.78 -6.17 -1.09
C VAL A 61 -2.88 -6.72 -0.19
N ILE A 62 -2.74 -6.47 1.11
CA ILE A 62 -3.80 -6.65 2.10
C ILE A 62 -4.21 -5.27 2.62
N ASP A 63 -5.46 -4.90 2.41
CA ASP A 63 -6.00 -3.62 2.84
C ASP A 63 -7.05 -3.84 3.95
N THR A 64 -6.77 -3.32 5.13
CA THR A 64 -7.68 -3.47 6.29
C THR A 64 -9.02 -2.76 6.09
N ALA A 65 -9.08 -1.70 5.27
CA ALA A 65 -10.35 -1.06 4.93
C ALA A 65 -11.25 -1.94 4.06
N ILE A 66 -10.66 -2.92 3.35
CA ILE A 66 -11.39 -3.91 2.55
C ILE A 66 -11.65 -5.17 3.38
N LEU A 67 -10.66 -5.59 4.18
CA LEU A 67 -10.74 -6.77 5.04
C LEU A 67 -11.88 -6.65 6.08
N PHE A 68 -12.17 -5.42 6.53
CA PHE A 68 -13.26 -5.08 7.45
C PHE A 68 -14.29 -4.17 6.75
N PRO A 69 -15.28 -4.75 6.05
CA PRO A 69 -16.22 -3.96 5.28
C PRO A 69 -17.08 -3.05 6.18
N HIS A 70 -17.38 -1.86 5.69
CA HIS A 70 -18.28 -0.92 6.35
C HIS A 70 -19.73 -1.42 6.30
N ALA A 71 -20.51 -1.20 7.37
CA ALA A 71 -21.89 -1.67 7.46
C ALA A 71 -22.81 -1.12 6.34
N LYS A 72 -22.52 0.08 5.82
CA LYS A 72 -23.24 0.70 4.70
C LYS A 72 -22.83 0.13 3.33
N GLY A 73 -21.81 -0.76 3.29
CA GLY A 73 -21.25 -1.25 2.02
C GLY A 73 -20.43 -0.19 1.28
N ARG A 74 -19.94 -0.57 0.08
CA ARG A 74 -19.17 0.34 -0.80
C ARG A 74 -20.05 1.49 -1.32
N PRO A 75 -19.47 2.65 -1.50
CA PRO A 75 -18.05 3.03 -1.44
C PRO A 75 -17.53 3.34 -0.03
N SER A 76 -18.37 3.24 1.01
CA SER A 76 -17.98 3.60 2.38
C SER A 76 -16.89 2.66 2.91
N LYS A 77 -15.82 3.23 3.48
CA LYS A 77 -14.75 2.53 4.16
C LYS A 77 -14.73 2.91 5.64
N PRO A 78 -14.50 1.97 6.57
CA PRO A 78 -14.30 2.32 7.98
C PRO A 78 -12.95 3.03 8.15
N SER A 79 -12.82 3.92 9.11
CA SER A 79 -11.52 4.50 9.46
C SER A 79 -10.68 3.52 10.28
N LEU A 80 -9.36 3.64 10.22
CA LEU A 80 -8.45 2.81 11.01
C LEU A 80 -8.71 2.99 12.51
N LYS A 81 -8.91 4.22 12.99
CA LYS A 81 -9.29 4.53 14.37
C LYS A 81 -10.57 3.80 14.81
N PHE A 82 -11.59 3.76 13.94
CA PHE A 82 -12.83 3.01 14.24
C PHE A 82 -12.56 1.51 14.34
N LEU A 83 -11.76 0.94 13.45
CA LEU A 83 -11.45 -0.49 13.45
C LEU A 83 -10.67 -0.89 14.70
N THR A 84 -9.67 -0.11 15.09
CA THR A 84 -8.87 -0.39 16.29
C THR A 84 -9.71 -0.30 17.56
N GLY A 85 -10.56 0.72 17.69
CA GLY A 85 -11.49 0.83 18.81
C GLY A 85 -12.43 -0.36 18.88
N LYS A 86 -13.03 -0.75 17.76
CA LYS A 86 -14.01 -1.83 17.69
C LYS A 86 -13.43 -3.22 17.89
N TRP A 87 -12.28 -3.52 17.26
CA TRP A 87 -11.77 -4.88 17.18
C TRP A 87 -10.58 -5.14 18.09
N LEU A 88 -9.82 -4.12 18.46
CA LEU A 88 -8.65 -4.23 19.33
C LEU A 88 -8.87 -3.61 20.71
N GLY A 89 -9.98 -2.87 20.92
CA GLY A 89 -10.29 -2.21 22.18
C GLY A 89 -9.30 -1.10 22.57
N ARG A 90 -8.56 -0.56 21.60
CA ARG A 90 -7.60 0.52 21.85
C ARG A 90 -7.84 1.72 20.93
N GLU A 91 -7.52 2.89 21.42
CA GLU A 91 -7.55 4.11 20.64
C GLU A 91 -6.18 4.41 20.04
N ILE A 92 -6.18 4.93 18.83
CA ILE A 92 -5.01 5.42 18.09
C ILE A 92 -5.26 6.84 17.60
N GLN A 93 -4.24 7.51 17.10
CA GLN A 93 -4.38 8.84 16.50
C GLN A 93 -4.93 9.88 17.50
N ASN A 94 -4.52 9.80 18.76
CA ASN A 94 -4.98 10.70 19.83
C ASN A 94 -4.10 11.96 19.98
N LYS A 95 -2.97 12.05 19.25
CA LYS A 95 -2.09 13.23 19.24
C LYS A 95 -2.78 14.33 18.42
N GLY A 96 -3.47 15.23 19.11
CA GLY A 96 -4.18 16.35 18.48
C GLY A 96 -3.23 17.31 17.76
N GLY A 97 -3.32 17.38 16.43
CA GLY A 97 -2.71 18.43 15.63
C GLY A 97 -1.34 18.14 15.00
N GLU A 98 -0.64 17.08 15.39
CA GLU A 98 0.71 16.76 14.88
C GLU A 98 0.71 15.75 13.71
N GLY A 99 -0.45 15.44 13.14
CA GLY A 99 -0.62 14.38 12.14
C GLY A 99 -0.72 12.99 12.77
N HIS A 100 -0.82 11.97 11.89
CA HIS A 100 -0.89 10.58 12.33
C HIS A 100 0.52 10.00 12.50
N ASP A 101 0.70 9.17 13.50
CA ASP A 101 1.92 8.40 13.70
C ASP A 101 1.91 7.18 12.76
N SER A 102 2.77 7.19 11.75
CA SER A 102 2.80 6.14 10.72
C SER A 102 3.18 4.77 11.28
N GLU A 103 4.00 4.72 12.35
CA GLU A 103 4.36 3.47 13.00
C GLU A 103 3.17 2.90 13.79
N GLU A 104 2.44 3.76 14.52
CA GLU A 104 1.23 3.36 15.24
C GLU A 104 0.18 2.82 14.27
N ASP A 105 -0.04 3.48 13.12
CA ASP A 105 -0.99 3.06 12.10
C ASP A 105 -0.59 1.74 11.45
N ALA A 106 0.70 1.54 11.14
CA ALA A 106 1.20 0.29 10.58
C ALA A 106 1.05 -0.88 11.56
N ARG A 107 1.37 -0.68 12.84
CA ARG A 107 1.17 -1.68 13.90
C ARG A 107 -0.30 -2.02 14.07
N ALA A 108 -1.18 -1.03 14.01
CA ALA A 108 -2.62 -1.23 14.08
C ALA A 108 -3.15 -2.09 12.94
N CYS A 109 -2.64 -1.91 11.72
CA CYS A 109 -2.99 -2.75 10.57
C CYS A 109 -2.56 -4.21 10.78
N LEU A 110 -1.35 -4.44 11.32
CA LEU A 110 -0.84 -5.78 11.61
C LEU A 110 -1.69 -6.48 12.70
N ASP A 111 -2.02 -5.77 13.77
CA ASP A 111 -2.84 -6.32 14.85
C ASP A 111 -4.25 -6.67 14.37
N LEU A 112 -4.85 -5.84 13.52
CA LEU A 112 -6.15 -6.10 12.90
C LEU A 112 -6.11 -7.35 12.00
N LEU A 113 -5.06 -7.50 11.19
CA LEU A 113 -4.87 -8.70 10.37
C LEU A 113 -4.70 -9.94 11.25
N THR A 114 -3.84 -9.87 12.27
CA THR A 114 -3.59 -10.96 13.22
C THR A 114 -4.89 -11.38 13.90
N ARG A 115 -5.67 -10.42 14.39
CA ARG A 115 -6.99 -10.67 14.98
C ARG A 115 -7.92 -11.40 14.01
N LYS A 116 -7.94 -10.97 12.76
CA LYS A 116 -8.76 -11.57 11.71
C LYS A 116 -8.35 -13.01 11.41
N CYS A 117 -7.04 -13.30 11.40
CA CYS A 117 -6.53 -14.66 11.22
C CYS A 117 -6.88 -15.58 12.39
N ILE A 118 -6.81 -15.07 13.63
CA ILE A 118 -7.14 -15.86 14.85
C ILE A 118 -8.64 -16.17 14.92
N GLU A 119 -9.50 -15.23 14.56
CA GLU A 119 -10.96 -15.43 14.59
C GLU A 119 -11.45 -16.43 13.55
N GLY A 120 -10.60 -16.80 12.60
CA GLY A 120 -10.86 -17.82 11.59
C GLY A 120 -11.98 -17.44 10.61
N GLU A 121 -12.42 -18.42 9.83
CA GLU A 121 -13.42 -18.29 8.75
C GLU A 121 -14.84 -17.92 9.21
N SER A 122 -15.10 -17.79 10.50
CA SER A 122 -16.42 -17.39 11.03
C SER A 122 -16.87 -16.01 10.58
N ALA A 123 -15.96 -15.15 10.13
CA ALA A 123 -16.30 -13.93 9.42
C ALA A 123 -16.39 -14.27 7.93
N LYS A 124 -17.59 -14.46 7.40
CA LYS A 124 -17.87 -14.60 5.97
C LYS A 124 -17.10 -13.52 5.20
N ILE A 125 -15.96 -13.88 4.66
CA ILE A 125 -15.23 -13.03 3.73
C ILE A 125 -16.07 -12.99 2.47
N SER A 126 -16.84 -11.92 2.31
CA SER A 126 -17.42 -11.61 1.01
C SER A 126 -16.25 -11.40 0.08
N ARG A 127 -15.97 -12.39 -0.78
CA ARG A 127 -14.94 -12.24 -1.81
C ARG A 127 -15.26 -10.96 -2.58
N PRO A 128 -14.40 -9.94 -2.57
CA PRO A 128 -14.61 -8.80 -3.41
C PRO A 128 -14.58 -9.32 -4.85
N LYS A 129 -15.65 -9.07 -5.61
CA LYS A 129 -15.63 -9.24 -7.07
C LYS A 129 -14.75 -8.11 -7.64
N TYR A 130 -13.44 -8.24 -7.50
CA TYR A 130 -12.53 -7.44 -8.29
C TYR A 130 -12.52 -8.02 -9.69
N ASP A 131 -13.09 -7.28 -10.62
CA ASP A 131 -12.79 -7.47 -12.03
C ASP A 131 -11.36 -6.98 -12.26
N LEU A 132 -10.42 -7.91 -12.20
CA LEU A 132 -9.01 -7.67 -12.49
C LEU A 132 -8.74 -7.54 -13.99
N ARG A 133 -9.71 -7.06 -14.78
CA ARG A 133 -9.40 -6.72 -16.16
C ARG A 133 -8.38 -5.59 -16.16
N PRO A 134 -7.19 -5.78 -16.71
CA PRO A 134 -6.23 -4.71 -16.86
C PRO A 134 -6.87 -3.70 -17.81
N ASP A 135 -7.26 -2.55 -17.29
CA ASP A 135 -7.60 -1.40 -18.11
C ASP A 135 -6.36 -1.06 -18.94
N SER A 136 -6.50 -1.21 -20.26
CA SER A 136 -5.42 -1.02 -21.23
C SER A 136 -4.96 0.44 -21.35
N SER A 137 -5.52 1.35 -20.57
CA SER A 137 -5.25 2.78 -20.63
C SER A 137 -4.18 3.30 -19.65
N PHE A 138 -3.71 2.46 -18.70
CA PHE A 138 -2.75 2.89 -17.70
C PHE A 138 -1.37 2.27 -17.92
N CYS A 139 -0.45 3.12 -18.37
CA CYS A 139 1.00 2.98 -18.45
C CYS A 139 1.57 2.07 -19.52
N LYS A 140 1.86 2.68 -20.68
CA LYS A 140 2.96 2.24 -21.54
C LYS A 140 4.29 2.59 -20.85
N CYS A 141 4.72 1.80 -19.91
CA CYS A 141 6.12 1.79 -19.52
C CYS A 141 6.81 0.82 -20.48
N ASP A 142 7.54 1.36 -21.43
CA ASP A 142 8.44 0.61 -22.32
C ASP A 142 9.37 -0.24 -21.44
N ARG A 143 9.14 -1.55 -21.45
CA ARG A 143 10.15 -2.49 -20.94
C ARG A 143 11.31 -2.45 -21.93
N PRO A 144 12.54 -2.24 -21.50
CA PRO A 144 13.68 -2.46 -22.37
C PRO A 144 13.64 -3.92 -22.84
N ARG A 145 13.57 -4.14 -24.16
CA ARG A 145 13.69 -5.46 -24.76
C ARG A 145 15.09 -5.97 -24.45
N ILE A 146 15.20 -6.90 -23.54
CA ILE A 146 16.40 -7.72 -23.40
C ILE A 146 16.47 -8.54 -24.71
N ARG A 147 17.40 -8.16 -25.59
CA ARG A 147 17.78 -8.99 -26.73
C ARG A 147 18.34 -10.28 -26.15
N ARG A 148 17.67 -11.39 -26.38
CA ARG A 148 18.30 -12.70 -26.22
C ARG A 148 19.29 -12.82 -27.37
N ASP A 149 20.57 -12.83 -27.06
CA ASP A 149 21.62 -13.28 -27.97
C ASP A 149 21.40 -14.77 -28.20
N ASP A 150 20.77 -15.08 -29.33
CA ASP A 150 20.74 -16.46 -29.83
C ASP A 150 22.15 -16.76 -30.41
N GLY A 151 23.00 -17.27 -29.55
CA GLY A 151 24.29 -17.85 -29.96
C GLY A 151 24.05 -19.04 -30.88
N ARG A 152 23.92 -18.80 -32.18
CA ARG A 152 24.10 -19.81 -33.22
C ARG A 152 25.56 -19.74 -33.66
N HIS A 153 26.35 -20.62 -33.08
CA HIS A 153 27.61 -21.06 -33.71
C HIS A 153 27.21 -21.82 -34.97
N GLY A 154 27.51 -21.24 -36.10
CA GLY A 154 27.55 -21.93 -37.37
C GLY A 154 28.97 -22.45 -37.61
N ASP A 155 29.16 -23.73 -37.41
CA ASP A 155 30.32 -24.46 -37.97
C ASP A 155 30.15 -24.48 -39.49
N HIS A 156 31.14 -23.94 -40.20
CA HIS A 156 31.48 -24.34 -41.58
C HIS A 156 32.95 -24.14 -41.81
N LEU A 157 33.66 -25.31 -41.95
CA LEU A 157 34.86 -25.65 -42.77
C LEU A 157 36.08 -24.76 -42.64
#